data_6eeaa8caa6d0e362bad28cd45bfb5ae2
#
_entry.id   6eeaa8caa6d0e362bad28cd45bfb5ae2
#
_cell.length_a   1.000
_cell.length_b   1.000
_cell.length_c   1.000
_cell.angle_alpha   90.00
_cell.angle_beta   90.00
_cell.angle_gamma   90.00
#
_symmetry.space_group_name_H-M   'P 1'
#
loop_
_entity.id
_entity.type
_entity.pdbx_description
1 polymer ?
#
loop_
_entity_poly.entity_id
_entity_poly.type
_entity_poly.pdbx_seq_one_letter_code
_entity_poly.pdbx_strand_id
1 'polypeptide(L)'
;MAHLFTRSLSEHSPPVICCECIVIIAWVLSFLTLLSMLVIQLERLAALEVMSVNTYAEAQKGFIAAEQSLLECEQHLSNIRTLENPNCHIQSAGKNLWLISSKSKPILEILIFLDEKTNITTRLNWRQKFE
;
A
#
# COMPACT_ATOMS: atom_id res chain seq x y z
N MET A 1 67.20 2.34 -67.75
CA MET A 1 66.47 3.46 -67.17
C MET A 1 65.44 2.85 -66.21
N ALA A 2 65.76 2.84 -64.91
CA ALA A 2 64.92 2.30 -63.85
C ALA A 2 64.57 3.48 -62.91
N HIS A 3 63.28 3.90 -62.93
CA HIS A 3 62.76 4.81 -61.94
C HIS A 3 62.25 4.04 -60.74
N LEU A 4 62.97 4.15 -59.66
CA LEU A 4 62.59 3.75 -58.31
C LEU A 4 61.52 4.69 -57.80
N PHE A 5 60.32 4.13 -57.63
CA PHE A 5 59.21 4.77 -56.96
C PHE A 5 59.26 4.41 -55.46
N THR A 6 59.91 5.25 -54.69
CA THR A 6 59.89 5.16 -53.21
C THR A 6 58.55 5.67 -52.71
N ARG A 7 57.70 4.74 -52.31
CA ARG A 7 56.42 5.01 -51.62
C ARG A 7 56.70 5.35 -50.16
N SER A 8 56.62 6.63 -49.85
CA SER A 8 56.64 7.12 -48.48
C SER A 8 55.48 6.52 -47.67
N LEU A 9 55.77 5.63 -46.76
CA LEU A 9 54.86 5.20 -45.71
C LEU A 9 54.64 6.35 -44.78
N SER A 10 53.53 7.04 -44.94
CA SER A 10 53.03 7.98 -43.96
C SER A 10 52.75 7.22 -42.67
N GLU A 11 53.62 7.46 -41.71
CA GLU A 11 53.54 7.03 -40.34
C GLU A 11 52.27 7.66 -39.72
N HIS A 12 51.19 6.90 -39.62
CA HIS A 12 49.99 7.30 -38.98
C HIS A 12 50.27 7.24 -37.46
N SER A 13 50.74 8.33 -36.90
CA SER A 13 50.88 8.48 -35.47
C SER A 13 49.51 8.33 -34.85
N PRO A 14 49.25 7.41 -33.87
CA PRO A 14 47.99 7.33 -33.21
C PRO A 14 47.75 8.68 -32.47
N PRO A 15 46.52 9.21 -32.52
CA PRO A 15 46.22 10.44 -31.80
C PRO A 15 46.58 10.22 -30.33
N VAL A 16 47.49 11.04 -29.84
CA VAL A 16 47.79 11.13 -28.41
C VAL A 16 46.55 11.69 -27.75
N ILE A 17 45.58 10.78 -27.46
CA ILE A 17 44.42 11.09 -26.66
C ILE A 17 45.01 11.45 -25.31
N CYS A 18 45.02 12.74 -24.99
CA CYS A 18 45.60 13.26 -23.76
C CYS A 18 45.03 12.46 -22.59
N CYS A 19 45.92 11.92 -21.77
CA CYS A 19 45.55 11.10 -20.60
C CYS A 19 44.56 11.82 -19.69
N GLU A 20 44.57 13.13 -19.66
CA GLU A 20 43.61 14.00 -19.00
C GLU A 20 42.19 13.88 -19.55
N CYS A 21 42.00 13.78 -20.89
CA CYS A 21 40.70 13.61 -21.50
C CYS A 21 40.04 12.25 -21.12
N ILE A 22 40.85 11.20 -21.04
CA ILE A 22 40.37 9.86 -20.66
C ILE A 22 39.90 9.87 -19.21
N VAL A 23 40.61 10.53 -18.30
CA VAL A 23 40.26 10.66 -16.89
C VAL A 23 38.92 11.43 -16.74
N ILE A 24 38.76 12.54 -17.46
CA ILE A 24 37.52 13.33 -17.41
C ILE A 24 36.32 12.52 -17.92
N ILE A 25 36.52 11.83 -19.05
CA ILE A 25 35.42 10.95 -19.61
C ILE A 25 35.06 9.84 -18.62
N ALA A 26 36.02 9.18 -18.00
CA ALA A 26 35.79 8.14 -17.00
C ALA A 26 35.01 8.68 -15.78
N TRP A 27 35.36 9.89 -15.32
CA TRP A 27 34.65 10.56 -14.23
C TRP A 27 33.22 10.89 -14.58
N VAL A 28 32.97 11.44 -15.76
CA VAL A 28 31.62 11.77 -16.25
C VAL A 28 30.77 10.51 -16.39
N LEU A 29 31.31 9.46 -16.96
CA LEU A 29 30.59 8.19 -17.09
C LEU A 29 30.29 7.57 -15.74
N SER A 30 31.23 7.59 -14.80
CA SER A 30 31.01 7.13 -13.43
C SER A 30 29.91 7.92 -12.73
N PHE A 31 29.89 9.23 -12.89
CA PHE A 31 28.85 10.09 -12.31
C PHE A 31 27.48 9.84 -12.94
N LEU A 32 27.40 9.65 -14.26
CA LEU A 32 26.17 9.33 -14.95
C LEU A 32 25.61 7.97 -14.51
N THR A 33 26.46 6.96 -14.32
CA THR A 33 26.02 5.66 -13.82
C THR A 33 25.46 5.72 -12.39
N LEU A 34 26.11 6.51 -11.51
CA LEU A 34 25.63 6.74 -10.15
C LEU A 34 24.27 7.46 -10.15
N LEU A 35 24.12 8.52 -10.96
CA LEU A 35 22.83 9.22 -11.08
C LEU A 35 21.72 8.31 -11.61
N SER A 36 22.03 7.51 -12.64
CA SER A 36 21.05 6.55 -13.20
C SER A 36 20.61 5.53 -12.14
N MET A 37 21.54 5.01 -11.34
CA MET A 37 21.21 4.07 -10.27
C MET A 37 20.32 4.72 -9.19
N LEU A 38 20.59 5.98 -8.87
CA LEU A 38 19.82 6.74 -7.89
C LEU A 38 18.39 7.00 -8.36
N VAL A 39 18.20 7.32 -9.64
CA VAL A 39 16.86 7.49 -10.24
C VAL A 39 16.06 6.18 -10.16
N ILE A 40 16.66 5.04 -10.51
CA ILE A 40 15.99 3.73 -10.43
C ILE A 40 15.57 3.40 -8.99
N GLN A 41 16.38 3.75 -7.99
CA GLN A 41 16.03 3.54 -6.59
C GLN A 41 14.85 4.42 -6.15
N LEU A 42 14.82 5.69 -6.59
CA LEU A 42 13.72 6.60 -6.31
C LEU A 42 12.41 6.14 -6.94
N GLU A 43 12.43 5.63 -8.17
CA GLU A 43 11.24 5.08 -8.83
C GLU A 43 10.68 3.88 -8.07
N ARG A 44 11.54 3.00 -7.56
CA ARG A 44 11.11 1.85 -6.74
C ARG A 44 10.47 2.29 -5.42
N LEU A 45 11.06 3.27 -4.75
CA LEU A 45 10.50 3.81 -3.50
C LEU A 45 9.14 4.46 -3.75
N ALA A 46 9.01 5.28 -4.79
CA ALA A 46 7.74 5.91 -5.16
C ALA A 46 6.65 4.89 -5.48
N ALA A 47 6.98 3.80 -6.18
CA ALA A 47 6.02 2.73 -6.48
C ALA A 47 5.52 2.03 -5.20
N LEU A 48 6.40 1.77 -4.23
CA LEU A 48 6.02 1.17 -2.95
C LEU A 48 5.15 2.11 -2.13
N GLU A 49 5.43 3.41 -2.15
CA GLU A 49 4.66 4.41 -1.43
C GLU A 49 3.23 4.52 -1.99
N VAL A 50 3.06 4.53 -3.31
CA VAL A 50 1.74 4.53 -3.95
C VAL A 50 0.94 3.28 -3.60
N MET A 51 1.57 2.09 -3.61
CA MET A 51 0.89 0.84 -3.20
C MET A 51 0.46 0.90 -1.75
N SER A 52 1.30 1.39 -0.86
CA SER A 52 1.01 1.50 0.57
C SER A 52 -0.17 2.44 0.84
N VAL A 53 -0.21 3.61 0.21
CA VAL A 53 -1.30 4.58 0.34
C VAL A 53 -2.63 4.00 -0.17
N ASN A 54 -2.61 3.29 -1.28
CA ASN A 54 -3.81 2.68 -1.85
C ASN A 54 -4.37 1.57 -0.95
N THR A 55 -3.49 0.71 -0.42
CA THR A 55 -3.87 -0.35 0.52
C THR A 55 -4.45 0.23 1.81
N TYR A 56 -3.86 1.31 2.32
CA TYR A 56 -4.37 2.00 3.51
C TYR A 56 -5.76 2.62 3.25
N ALA A 57 -5.95 3.27 2.11
CA ALA A 57 -7.24 3.86 1.75
C ALA A 57 -8.35 2.80 1.61
N GLU A 58 -8.06 1.64 1.03
CA GLU A 58 -9.00 0.53 0.94
C GLU A 58 -9.32 -0.06 2.32
N ALA A 59 -8.32 -0.27 3.15
CA ALA A 59 -8.52 -0.75 4.53
C ALA A 59 -9.38 0.21 5.34
N GLN A 60 -9.18 1.51 5.21
CA GLN A 60 -9.97 2.52 5.88
C GLN A 60 -11.43 2.55 5.40
N LYS A 61 -11.65 2.43 4.09
CA LYS A 61 -13.01 2.33 3.54
C LYS A 61 -13.73 1.08 4.07
N GLY A 62 -13.04 -0.07 4.08
CA GLY A 62 -13.57 -1.30 4.64
C GLY A 62 -13.93 -1.18 6.11
N PHE A 63 -13.08 -0.53 6.90
CA PHE A 63 -13.32 -0.28 8.32
C PHE A 63 -14.56 0.60 8.55
N ILE A 64 -14.71 1.70 7.82
CA ILE A 64 -15.87 2.59 7.90
C ILE A 64 -17.16 1.84 7.53
N ALA A 65 -17.13 1.03 6.46
CA ALA A 65 -18.28 0.23 6.05
C ALA A 65 -18.67 -0.81 7.11
N ALA A 66 -17.69 -1.46 7.73
CA ALA A 66 -17.92 -2.40 8.82
C ALA A 66 -18.52 -1.70 10.06
N GLU A 67 -18.02 -0.55 10.41
CA GLU A 67 -18.53 0.24 11.55
C GLU A 67 -19.96 0.73 11.29
N GLN A 68 -20.28 1.22 10.10
CA GLN A 68 -21.64 1.62 9.72
C GLN A 68 -22.62 0.45 9.80
N SER A 69 -22.23 -0.74 9.31
CA SER A 69 -23.08 -1.92 9.41
C SER A 69 -23.36 -2.35 10.85
N LEU A 70 -22.36 -2.21 11.74
CA LEU A 70 -22.56 -2.48 13.16
C LEU A 70 -23.51 -1.47 13.81
N LEU A 71 -23.37 -0.20 13.44
CA LEU A 71 -24.19 0.89 13.98
C LEU A 71 -25.68 0.71 13.58
N GLU A 72 -25.93 0.36 12.33
CA GLU A 72 -27.28 0.01 11.86
C GLU A 72 -27.86 -1.15 12.65
N CYS A 73 -27.10 -2.22 12.86
CA CYS A 73 -27.57 -3.37 13.60
C CYS A 73 -27.78 -3.10 15.08
N GLU A 74 -26.97 -2.24 15.67
CA GLU A 74 -27.15 -1.79 17.06
C GLU A 74 -28.45 -1.00 17.23
N GLN A 75 -28.72 -0.05 16.33
CA GLN A 75 -29.95 0.76 16.36
C GLN A 75 -31.22 -0.07 16.22
N HIS A 76 -31.14 -1.15 15.45
CA HIS A 76 -32.27 -2.05 15.22
C HIS A 76 -32.29 -3.27 16.14
N LEU A 77 -31.42 -3.33 17.15
CA LEU A 77 -31.36 -4.47 18.07
C LEU A 77 -32.68 -4.75 18.79
N SER A 78 -33.41 -3.68 19.17
CA SER A 78 -34.72 -3.77 19.81
C SER A 78 -35.81 -4.33 18.85
N ASN A 79 -35.60 -4.25 17.54
CA ASN A 79 -36.59 -4.64 16.52
C ASN A 79 -35.96 -5.51 15.42
N ILE A 80 -35.25 -6.57 15.82
CA ILE A 80 -34.48 -7.48 14.95
C ILE A 80 -35.34 -8.05 13.80
N ARG A 81 -36.65 -8.19 14.02
CA ARG A 81 -37.60 -8.74 13.03
C ARG A 81 -37.84 -7.82 11.83
N THR A 82 -37.49 -6.54 11.92
CA THR A 82 -37.70 -5.56 10.84
C THR A 82 -36.47 -5.39 9.95
N LEU A 83 -35.36 -6.02 10.29
CA LEU A 83 -34.15 -5.96 9.46
C LEU A 83 -34.24 -6.99 8.34
N GLU A 84 -34.64 -6.56 7.16
CA GLU A 84 -34.50 -7.36 5.93
C GLU A 84 -32.98 -7.36 5.53
N ASN A 85 -32.35 -8.55 5.60
CA ASN A 85 -30.95 -8.77 5.23
C ASN A 85 -29.90 -7.91 5.99
N PRO A 86 -29.73 -8.11 7.31
CA PRO A 86 -28.74 -7.35 8.04
C PRO A 86 -27.31 -7.64 7.54
N ASN A 87 -26.52 -6.58 7.31
CA ASN A 87 -25.11 -6.66 6.97
C ASN A 87 -24.23 -7.04 8.17
N CYS A 88 -24.83 -7.55 9.23
CA CYS A 88 -24.18 -8.01 10.43
C CYS A 88 -24.71 -9.39 10.85
N HIS A 89 -24.00 -10.02 11.77
CA HIS A 89 -24.40 -11.24 12.44
C HIS A 89 -24.65 -10.92 13.92
N ILE A 90 -25.85 -11.27 14.41
CA ILE A 90 -26.27 -11.00 15.79
C ILE A 90 -26.40 -12.31 16.53
N GLN A 91 -25.70 -12.44 17.65
CA GLN A 91 -25.71 -13.64 18.49
C GLN A 91 -25.96 -13.26 19.96
N SER A 92 -26.85 -13.98 20.64
CA SER A 92 -27.04 -13.81 22.08
C SER A 92 -25.84 -14.40 22.83
N ALA A 93 -25.22 -13.58 23.69
CA ALA A 93 -24.08 -13.97 24.51
C ALA A 93 -24.46 -14.22 25.98
N GLY A 94 -25.74 -14.08 26.33
CA GLY A 94 -26.25 -14.28 27.71
C GLY A 94 -27.48 -13.44 27.98
N LYS A 95 -27.84 -13.33 29.26
CA LYS A 95 -28.95 -12.44 29.67
C LYS A 95 -28.66 -11.01 29.27
N ASN A 96 -29.44 -10.45 28.35
CA ASN A 96 -29.35 -9.08 27.89
C ASN A 96 -28.01 -8.70 27.23
N LEU A 97 -27.14 -9.68 26.94
CA LEU A 97 -25.87 -9.50 26.25
C LEU A 97 -25.98 -9.98 24.81
N TRP A 98 -25.56 -9.14 23.88
CA TRP A 98 -25.59 -9.39 22.46
C TRP A 98 -24.22 -9.16 21.85
N LEU A 99 -23.77 -10.13 21.06
CA LEU A 99 -22.57 -10.03 20.25
C LEU A 99 -22.99 -9.72 18.82
N ILE A 100 -22.59 -8.59 18.30
CA ILE A 100 -22.83 -8.20 16.92
C ILE A 100 -21.51 -8.19 16.18
N SER A 101 -21.43 -8.86 15.03
CA SER A 101 -20.27 -8.90 14.17
C SER A 101 -20.59 -8.41 12.77
N SER A 102 -19.70 -7.62 12.16
CA SER A 102 -19.83 -7.18 10.76
C SER A 102 -19.63 -8.35 9.81
N LYS A 103 -20.31 -8.34 8.65
CA LYS A 103 -20.06 -9.28 7.56
C LYS A 103 -18.96 -8.81 6.61
N SER A 104 -18.66 -7.51 6.59
CA SER A 104 -17.62 -6.91 5.76
C SER A 104 -16.25 -7.02 6.42
N LYS A 105 -15.19 -7.10 5.62
CA LYS A 105 -13.80 -7.06 6.12
C LYS A 105 -13.36 -5.62 6.30
N PRO A 106 -12.66 -5.29 7.41
CA PRO A 106 -12.29 -6.17 8.53
C PRO A 106 -13.50 -6.56 9.39
N ILE A 107 -13.48 -7.77 9.95
CA ILE A 107 -14.56 -8.23 10.82
C ILE A 107 -14.46 -7.51 12.17
N LEU A 108 -15.43 -6.67 12.45
CA LEU A 108 -15.55 -5.98 13.74
C LEU A 108 -16.61 -6.68 14.58
N GLU A 109 -16.34 -6.86 15.85
CA GLU A 109 -17.27 -7.44 16.82
C GLU A 109 -17.49 -6.47 17.97
N ILE A 110 -18.74 -6.25 18.32
CA ILE A 110 -19.14 -5.43 19.48
C ILE A 110 -19.98 -6.26 20.43
N LEU A 111 -19.72 -6.10 21.74
CA LEU A 111 -20.52 -6.66 22.79
C LEU A 111 -21.41 -5.55 23.37
N ILE A 112 -22.72 -5.79 23.34
CA ILE A 112 -23.72 -4.81 23.75
C ILE A 112 -24.56 -5.40 24.89
N PHE A 113 -24.86 -4.57 25.88
CA PHE A 113 -25.86 -4.82 26.88
C PHE A 113 -27.14 -4.07 26.52
N LEU A 114 -28.27 -4.78 26.46
CA LEU A 114 -29.60 -4.23 26.23
C LEU A 114 -30.38 -4.23 27.55
N ASP A 115 -30.71 -3.06 28.07
CA ASP A 115 -31.63 -2.95 29.20
C ASP A 115 -33.06 -3.07 28.72
N GLU A 116 -33.73 -4.17 29.06
CA GLU A 116 -35.12 -4.43 28.68
C GLU A 116 -36.15 -3.42 29.23
N LYS A 117 -35.81 -2.73 30.32
CA LYS A 117 -36.72 -1.76 30.95
C LYS A 117 -36.70 -0.40 30.26
N THR A 118 -35.51 0.02 29.85
CA THR A 118 -35.29 1.35 29.25
C THR A 118 -35.12 1.29 27.75
N ASN A 119 -34.93 0.11 27.19
CA ASN A 119 -34.60 -0.12 25.77
C ASN A 119 -33.29 0.58 25.34
N ILE A 120 -32.42 0.88 26.31
CA ILE A 120 -31.14 1.54 26.04
C ILE A 120 -30.09 0.47 25.80
N THR A 121 -29.34 0.64 24.72
CA THR A 121 -28.17 -0.18 24.40
C THR A 121 -26.90 0.46 24.94
N THR A 122 -26.05 -0.34 25.57
CA THR A 122 -24.76 0.11 26.08
C THR A 122 -23.66 -0.78 25.50
N ARG A 123 -22.70 -0.18 24.79
CA ARG A 123 -21.53 -0.89 24.30
C ARG A 123 -20.59 -1.19 25.45
N LEU A 124 -20.28 -2.47 25.67
CA LEU A 124 -19.37 -2.91 26.71
C LEU A 124 -17.95 -3.06 26.19
N ASN A 125 -17.79 -3.60 25.00
CA ASN A 125 -16.49 -3.86 24.41
C ASN A 125 -16.60 -3.92 22.88
N TRP A 126 -15.49 -3.66 22.20
CA TRP A 126 -15.37 -3.92 20.77
C TRP A 126 -14.00 -4.52 20.46
N ARG A 127 -13.91 -5.35 19.44
CA ARG A 127 -12.66 -5.93 18.98
C ARG A 127 -12.68 -6.13 17.48
N GLN A 128 -11.51 -6.11 16.89
CA GLN A 128 -11.30 -6.55 15.52
C GLN A 128 -10.89 -8.02 15.53
N LYS A 129 -11.56 -8.84 14.75
CA LYS A 129 -11.20 -10.24 14.57
C LYS A 129 -10.26 -10.34 13.38
N PHE A 130 -9.07 -10.87 13.62
CA PHE A 130 -8.11 -11.22 12.58
C PHE A 130 -8.33 -12.67 12.19
N GLU A 131 -8.55 -12.90 10.88
CA GLU A 131 -8.58 -14.24 10.28
C GLU A 131 -7.23 -14.58 9.68
#